data_dd1febdfc51a12b367bfb72f1f2cc65d
#
_entry.id   dd1febdfc51a12b367bfb72f1f2cc65d
#
_cell.length_a   1.000
_cell.length_b   1.000
_cell.length_c   1.000
_cell.angle_alpha   90.00
_cell.angle_beta   90.00
_cell.angle_gamma   90.00
#
_symmetry.space_group_name_H-M   'P 1'
#
loop_
_entity.id
_entity.type
_entity.pdbx_description
1 polymer ?
#
loop_
_entity_poly.entity_id
_entity_poly.type
_entity_poly.pdbx_seq_one_letter_code
_entity_poly.pdbx_strand_id
1 'polypeptide(L)'
;NIPVLANERTALELNLDPMLTKYFGSLDLVRVGDDLSILTVPVPHGDSDNVAFVANYRGERAAVITDLGSWTDELVKHVHGCQHISIEANYDEKLLDHGPYPYSLKERIRGRGGHLSNKQTGEFLAEVCTENTRTVVLTHLSEKNNSPHLAESTILYHIGDFFSGDIDISLQDGPEK
;
A
#
# COMPACT_ATOMS: atom_id res chain seq x y z
N ASN A 1 -10.38 25.33 9.15
CA ASN A 1 -9.96 24.82 7.83
C ASN A 1 -8.72 23.93 8.02
N ILE A 2 -8.78 22.70 7.55
CA ILE A 2 -7.67 21.75 7.60
C ILE A 2 -6.99 21.76 6.24
N PRO A 3 -5.67 21.99 6.15
CA PRO A 3 -4.97 21.94 4.87
C PRO A 3 -4.95 20.51 4.31
N VAL A 4 -5.06 20.40 2.99
CA VAL A 4 -4.95 19.13 2.26
C VAL A 4 -3.54 19.04 1.67
N LEU A 5 -2.93 17.86 1.79
CA LEU A 5 -1.67 17.54 1.09
C LEU A 5 -2.01 16.68 -0.12
N ALA A 6 -1.62 17.11 -1.32
CA ALA A 6 -1.88 16.39 -2.55
C ALA A 6 -0.76 16.64 -3.57
N ASN A 7 -0.55 15.71 -4.52
CA ASN A 7 0.20 16.03 -5.71
C ASN A 7 -0.63 16.98 -6.62
N GLU A 8 0.04 17.66 -7.54
CA GLU A 8 -0.59 18.66 -8.39
C GLU A 8 -1.74 18.08 -9.23
N ARG A 9 -1.54 16.90 -9.81
CA ARG A 9 -2.54 16.23 -10.64
C ARG A 9 -3.80 15.88 -9.84
N THR A 10 -3.65 15.26 -8.68
CA THR A 10 -4.78 14.95 -7.79
C THR A 10 -5.53 16.21 -7.36
N ALA A 11 -4.79 17.27 -7.02
CA ALA A 11 -5.40 18.54 -6.63
C ALA A 11 -6.24 19.16 -7.77
N LEU A 12 -5.75 19.08 -9.00
CA LEU A 12 -6.48 19.55 -10.19
C LEU A 12 -7.71 18.70 -10.49
N GLU A 13 -7.57 17.37 -10.49
CA GLU A 13 -8.67 16.42 -10.75
C GLU A 13 -9.80 16.53 -9.73
N LEU A 14 -9.47 16.74 -8.46
CA LEU A 14 -10.43 16.90 -7.37
C LEU A 14 -10.90 18.36 -7.18
N ASN A 15 -10.39 19.30 -7.97
CA ASN A 15 -10.67 20.74 -7.86
C ASN A 15 -10.51 21.26 -6.43
N LEU A 16 -9.38 20.90 -5.80
CA LEU A 16 -9.08 21.33 -4.43
C LEU A 16 -8.82 22.84 -4.37
N ASP A 17 -9.23 23.46 -3.26
CA ASP A 17 -8.98 24.89 -3.01
C ASP A 17 -7.47 25.13 -2.89
N PRO A 18 -6.85 25.91 -3.82
CA PRO A 18 -5.41 26.19 -3.78
C PRO A 18 -4.95 26.88 -2.49
N MET A 19 -5.82 27.62 -1.83
CA MET A 19 -5.51 28.32 -0.56
C MET A 19 -5.40 27.34 0.62
N LEU A 20 -5.97 26.14 0.49
CA LEU A 20 -5.95 25.08 1.50
C LEU A 20 -5.10 23.89 1.07
N THR A 21 -4.55 23.87 -0.14
CA THR A 21 -3.77 22.77 -0.66
C THR A 21 -2.27 23.05 -0.54
N LYS A 22 -1.54 22.11 0.03
CA LYS A 22 -0.08 22.05 -0.01
C LYS A 22 0.32 20.95 -1.00
N TYR A 23 1.19 21.29 -1.91
CA TYR A 23 1.63 20.35 -2.94
C TYR A 23 2.87 19.57 -2.48
N PHE A 24 2.93 18.31 -2.89
CA PHE A 24 4.13 17.48 -2.79
C PHE A 24 4.47 16.86 -4.16
N GLY A 25 5.74 16.59 -4.37
CA GLY A 25 6.26 15.81 -5.51
C GLY A 25 6.67 14.40 -5.09
N SER A 26 7.41 13.73 -5.98
CA SER A 26 8.02 12.42 -5.70
C SER A 26 9.23 12.58 -4.79
N LEU A 27 9.35 11.70 -3.80
CA LEU A 27 10.43 11.70 -2.80
C LEU A 27 10.51 12.98 -1.96
N ASP A 28 9.37 13.66 -1.79
CA ASP A 28 9.29 14.82 -0.92
C ASP A 28 9.08 14.42 0.54
N LEU A 29 9.83 15.09 1.42
CA LEU A 29 9.66 14.97 2.87
C LEU A 29 8.79 16.12 3.39
N VAL A 30 7.53 15.83 3.63
CA VAL A 30 6.58 16.77 4.19
C VAL A 30 6.60 16.74 5.71
N ARG A 31 6.79 17.90 6.35
CA ARG A 31 6.73 18.03 7.82
C ARG A 31 5.37 18.54 8.27
N VAL A 32 4.80 17.89 9.27
CA VAL A 32 3.51 18.24 9.88
C VAL A 32 3.72 18.48 11.37
N GLY A 33 3.82 19.74 11.76
CA GLY A 33 4.27 20.12 13.11
C GLY A 33 5.73 19.72 13.35
N ASP A 34 6.07 19.52 14.61
CA ASP A 34 7.46 19.27 15.03
C ASP A 34 7.83 17.77 15.03
N ASP A 35 6.85 16.89 15.20
CA ASP A 35 7.08 15.47 15.49
C ASP A 35 6.80 14.53 14.31
N LEU A 36 5.94 14.95 13.34
CA LEU A 36 5.52 14.09 12.23
C LEU A 36 6.21 14.52 10.92
N SER A 37 6.82 13.56 10.25
CA SER A 37 7.27 13.72 8.87
C SER A 37 6.71 12.58 8.01
N ILE A 38 6.40 12.90 6.75
CA ILE A 38 5.83 11.96 5.78
C ILE A 38 6.68 12.05 4.52
N LEU A 39 7.30 10.95 4.12
CA LEU A 39 7.98 10.81 2.84
C LEU A 39 7.01 10.21 1.82
N THR A 40 6.95 10.81 0.64
CA THR A 40 6.21 10.29 -0.51
C THR A 40 7.15 9.47 -1.39
N VAL A 41 6.82 8.19 -1.63
CA VAL A 41 7.63 7.30 -2.46
C VAL A 41 6.82 6.90 -3.69
N PRO A 42 7.27 7.20 -4.92
CA PRO A 42 6.50 6.89 -6.12
C PRO A 42 6.33 5.38 -6.29
N VAL A 43 5.11 4.97 -6.69
CA VAL A 43 4.75 3.58 -6.97
C VAL A 43 4.11 3.46 -8.35
N PRO A 44 4.40 2.39 -9.10
CA PRO A 44 3.82 2.17 -10.42
C PRO A 44 2.33 1.82 -10.35
N HIS A 45 1.46 2.68 -10.91
CA HIS A 45 0.04 2.39 -11.07
C HIS A 45 -0.54 3.11 -12.29
N GLY A 46 -0.77 2.38 -13.38
CA GLY A 46 -1.24 2.98 -14.64
C GLY A 46 -0.39 4.17 -15.08
N ASP A 47 -1.06 5.24 -15.50
CA ASP A 47 -0.46 6.51 -15.88
C ASP A 47 -0.58 7.57 -14.76
N SER A 48 -0.86 7.14 -13.52
CA SER A 48 -1.05 8.04 -12.38
C SER A 48 0.28 8.34 -11.66
N ASP A 49 0.31 9.48 -10.96
CA ASP A 49 1.42 9.89 -10.10
C ASP A 49 1.21 9.35 -8.67
N ASN A 50 0.98 8.04 -8.56
CA ASN A 50 0.74 7.39 -7.28
C ASN A 50 1.98 7.36 -6.40
N VAL A 51 1.77 7.51 -5.11
CA VAL A 51 2.81 7.42 -4.09
C VAL A 51 2.39 6.56 -2.93
N ALA A 52 3.33 5.82 -2.37
CA ALA A 52 3.25 5.31 -1.02
C ALA A 52 3.67 6.40 -0.03
N PHE A 53 3.12 6.35 1.18
CA PHE A 53 3.47 7.26 2.27
C PHE A 53 4.25 6.52 3.34
N VAL A 54 5.42 7.05 3.70
CA VAL A 54 6.20 6.55 4.84
C VAL A 54 6.24 7.65 5.91
N ALA A 55 5.45 7.47 6.94
CA ALA A 55 5.36 8.39 8.06
C ALA A 55 6.40 8.06 9.14
N ASN A 56 6.94 9.07 9.78
CA ASN A 56 7.75 8.95 10.98
C ASN A 56 7.18 9.91 12.04
N TYR A 57 6.79 9.35 13.17
CA TYR A 57 6.35 10.10 14.33
C TYR A 57 7.18 9.71 15.55
N ARG A 58 8.07 10.60 15.99
CA ARG A 58 8.95 10.40 17.16
C ARG A 58 9.77 9.10 17.11
N GLY A 59 10.20 8.70 15.91
CA GLY A 59 10.97 7.47 15.70
C GLY A 59 10.14 6.23 15.38
N GLU A 60 8.83 6.23 15.60
CA GLU A 60 7.93 5.18 15.10
C GLU A 60 7.62 5.45 13.63
N ARG A 61 7.79 4.41 12.80
CA ARG A 61 7.63 4.50 11.34
C ARG A 61 6.47 3.64 10.87
N ALA A 62 5.62 4.22 10.03
CA ALA A 62 4.51 3.53 9.40
C ALA A 62 4.51 3.75 7.89
N ALA A 63 4.24 2.71 7.11
CA ALA A 63 4.07 2.80 5.67
C ALA A 63 2.62 2.52 5.27
N VAL A 64 2.09 3.30 4.30
CA VAL A 64 0.80 3.05 3.65
C VAL A 64 1.04 2.93 2.15
N ILE A 65 0.71 1.76 1.60
CA ILE A 65 1.10 1.33 0.26
C ILE A 65 -0.11 0.69 -0.42
N THR A 66 -0.76 1.43 -1.30
CA THR A 66 -1.92 0.94 -2.07
C THR A 66 -1.80 1.35 -3.53
N ASP A 67 -2.52 0.66 -4.39
CA ASP A 67 -2.56 0.95 -5.83
C ASP A 67 -1.17 0.90 -6.47
N LEU A 68 -0.57 -0.28 -6.45
CA LEU A 68 0.70 -0.55 -7.14
C LEU A 68 0.70 -1.95 -7.76
N GLY A 69 1.17 -2.08 -8.98
CA GLY A 69 1.29 -3.38 -9.66
C GLY A 69 2.71 -3.98 -9.59
N SER A 70 3.64 -3.24 -9.02
CA SER A 70 5.03 -3.67 -8.78
C SER A 70 5.71 -2.71 -7.82
N TRP A 71 6.86 -3.09 -7.26
CA TRP A 71 7.63 -2.21 -6.39
C TRP A 71 9.02 -1.91 -6.96
N THR A 72 9.69 -0.95 -6.36
CA THR A 72 11.02 -0.47 -6.72
C THR A 72 11.97 -0.65 -5.54
N ASP A 73 13.28 -0.72 -5.81
CA ASP A 73 14.31 -0.75 -4.76
C ASP A 73 14.20 0.47 -3.82
N GLU A 74 13.76 1.61 -4.36
CA GLU A 74 13.56 2.82 -3.55
C GLU A 74 12.41 2.63 -2.55
N LEU A 75 11.30 1.96 -2.94
CA LEU A 75 10.22 1.65 -2.01
C LEU A 75 10.71 0.67 -0.92
N VAL A 76 11.40 -0.41 -1.32
CA VAL A 76 11.99 -1.37 -0.37
C VAL A 76 12.87 -0.64 0.66
N LYS A 77 13.81 0.18 0.20
CA LYS A 77 14.73 0.95 1.05
C LYS A 77 14.01 1.80 2.09
N HIS A 78 12.92 2.47 1.69
CA HIS A 78 12.19 3.36 2.59
C HIS A 78 11.19 2.63 3.50
N VAL A 79 10.67 1.47 3.11
CA VAL A 79 9.75 0.68 3.94
C VAL A 79 10.47 -0.28 4.87
N HIS A 80 11.66 -0.74 4.50
CA HIS A 80 12.45 -1.68 5.31
C HIS A 80 12.59 -1.22 6.77
N GLY A 81 12.18 -2.09 7.69
CA GLY A 81 12.23 -1.84 9.13
C GLY A 81 11.18 -0.85 9.65
N CYS A 82 10.12 -0.54 8.89
CA CYS A 82 8.94 0.13 9.46
C CYS A 82 8.27 -0.75 10.51
N GLN A 83 7.82 -0.13 11.61
CA GLN A 83 7.11 -0.83 12.67
C GLN A 83 5.70 -1.22 12.25
N HIS A 84 5.06 -0.44 11.41
CA HIS A 84 3.70 -0.65 10.94
C HIS A 84 3.65 -0.55 9.41
N ILE A 85 3.08 -1.54 8.75
CA ILE A 85 2.99 -1.59 7.28
C ILE A 85 1.55 -1.88 6.90
N SER A 86 0.88 -0.92 6.26
CA SER A 86 -0.41 -1.11 5.61
C SER A 86 -0.15 -1.25 4.11
N ILE A 87 -0.50 -2.39 3.52
CA ILE A 87 -0.19 -2.71 2.13
C ILE A 87 -1.35 -3.41 1.44
N GLU A 88 -1.53 -3.17 0.14
CA GLU A 88 -2.54 -3.90 -0.61
C GLU A 88 -2.17 -5.38 -0.74
N ALA A 89 -3.20 -6.24 -0.65
CA ALA A 89 -3.20 -7.62 -1.07
C ALA A 89 -4.44 -7.78 -1.96
N ASN A 90 -4.33 -7.34 -3.22
CA ASN A 90 -5.53 -7.11 -4.01
C ASN A 90 -6.20 -8.40 -4.47
N TYR A 91 -5.45 -9.36 -5.01
CA TYR A 91 -6.06 -10.55 -5.58
C TYR A 91 -5.30 -11.84 -5.29
N ASP A 92 -6.06 -12.92 -5.24
CA ASP A 92 -5.54 -14.29 -5.38
C ASP A 92 -5.42 -14.64 -6.87
N GLU A 93 -4.29 -15.20 -7.29
CA GLU A 93 -4.00 -15.48 -8.70
C GLU A 93 -5.01 -16.46 -9.31
N LYS A 94 -5.43 -17.49 -8.56
CA LYS A 94 -6.39 -18.49 -9.05
C LYS A 94 -7.80 -17.93 -9.14
N LEU A 95 -8.22 -17.11 -8.16
CA LEU A 95 -9.51 -16.45 -8.20
C LEU A 95 -9.59 -15.45 -9.36
N LEU A 96 -8.53 -14.69 -9.61
CA LEU A 96 -8.48 -13.80 -10.76
C LEU A 96 -8.53 -14.58 -12.07
N ASP A 97 -7.80 -15.71 -12.19
CA ASP A 97 -7.79 -16.53 -13.39
C ASP A 97 -9.18 -17.10 -13.74
N HIS A 98 -9.87 -17.62 -12.75
CA HIS A 98 -11.18 -18.26 -12.94
C HIS A 98 -12.35 -17.27 -12.76
N GLY A 99 -12.07 -16.05 -12.30
CA GLY A 99 -13.06 -15.01 -12.02
C GLY A 99 -13.77 -14.49 -13.28
N PRO A 100 -14.85 -13.74 -13.08
CA PRO A 100 -15.76 -13.32 -14.17
C PRO A 100 -15.22 -12.19 -15.05
N TYR A 101 -14.04 -11.65 -14.75
CA TYR A 101 -13.50 -10.49 -15.48
C TYR A 101 -13.05 -10.87 -16.89
N PRO A 102 -13.25 -9.97 -17.88
CA PRO A 102 -12.69 -10.13 -19.22
C PRO A 102 -11.15 -10.27 -19.17
N TYR A 103 -10.60 -11.00 -20.15
CA TYR A 103 -9.15 -11.24 -20.23
C TYR A 103 -8.33 -9.94 -20.17
N SER A 104 -8.72 -8.90 -20.93
CA SER A 104 -8.03 -7.62 -20.95
C SER A 104 -7.98 -6.93 -19.58
N LEU A 105 -9.04 -7.06 -18.76
CA LEU A 105 -9.05 -6.54 -17.40
C LEU A 105 -8.13 -7.35 -16.47
N LYS A 106 -8.12 -8.68 -16.61
CA LYS A 106 -7.21 -9.55 -15.86
C LYS A 106 -5.75 -9.19 -16.13
N GLU A 107 -5.38 -9.00 -17.40
CA GLU A 107 -4.04 -8.59 -17.79
C GLU A 107 -3.68 -7.19 -17.26
N ARG A 108 -4.62 -6.27 -17.26
CA ARG A 108 -4.43 -4.94 -16.65
C ARG A 108 -4.17 -5.04 -15.16
N ILE A 109 -4.94 -5.85 -14.43
CA ILE A 109 -4.79 -6.05 -12.99
C ILE A 109 -3.42 -6.64 -12.66
N ARG A 110 -2.94 -7.63 -13.43
CA ARG A 110 -1.64 -8.26 -13.24
C ARG A 110 -0.47 -7.44 -13.71
N GLY A 111 -0.74 -6.45 -14.55
CA GLY A 111 0.29 -5.64 -15.18
C GLY A 111 1.10 -4.84 -14.15
N ARG A 112 2.30 -4.42 -14.54
CA ARG A 112 3.22 -3.65 -13.70
C ARG A 112 2.60 -2.38 -13.10
N GLY A 113 1.60 -1.81 -13.74
CA GLY A 113 0.82 -0.67 -13.26
C GLY A 113 -0.58 -1.07 -12.77
N GLY A 114 -0.83 -2.34 -12.49
CA GLY A 114 -2.08 -2.84 -11.93
C GLY A 114 -2.07 -2.89 -10.41
N HIS A 115 -2.21 -4.11 -9.85
CA HIS A 115 -2.25 -4.35 -8.41
C HIS A 115 -1.36 -5.53 -8.02
N LEU A 116 -0.97 -5.61 -6.74
CA LEU A 116 -0.24 -6.75 -6.21
C LEU A 116 -1.18 -7.93 -5.94
N SER A 117 -0.74 -9.14 -6.34
CA SER A 117 -1.34 -10.37 -5.85
C SER A 117 -0.94 -10.63 -4.39
N ASN A 118 -1.68 -11.49 -3.68
CA ASN A 118 -1.32 -11.93 -2.34
C ASN A 118 0.13 -12.44 -2.28
N LYS A 119 0.55 -13.19 -3.31
CA LYS A 119 1.92 -13.71 -3.43
C LYS A 119 2.95 -12.58 -3.52
N GLN A 120 2.74 -11.62 -4.42
CA GLN A 120 3.64 -10.46 -4.59
C GLN A 120 3.72 -9.63 -3.31
N THR A 121 2.59 -9.44 -2.62
CA THR A 121 2.58 -8.77 -1.31
C THR A 121 3.41 -9.53 -0.28
N GLY A 122 3.29 -10.85 -0.24
CA GLY A 122 4.11 -11.70 0.63
C GLY A 122 5.61 -11.62 0.30
N GLU A 123 5.97 -11.64 -0.98
CA GLU A 123 7.35 -11.46 -1.44
C GLU A 123 7.92 -10.10 -1.03
N PHE A 124 7.16 -9.01 -1.22
CA PHE A 124 7.56 -7.68 -0.78
C PHE A 124 7.74 -7.60 0.74
N LEU A 125 6.80 -8.14 1.52
CA LEU A 125 6.88 -8.16 2.97
C LEU A 125 8.09 -8.96 3.47
N ALA A 126 8.46 -10.06 2.78
CA ALA A 126 9.66 -10.82 3.10
C ALA A 126 10.96 -10.01 2.91
N GLU A 127 10.96 -9.00 2.02
CA GLU A 127 12.12 -8.11 1.82
C GLU A 127 12.18 -6.97 2.87
N VAL A 128 11.02 -6.50 3.37
CA VAL A 128 10.97 -5.26 4.18
C VAL A 128 10.72 -5.47 5.66
N CYS A 129 10.06 -6.56 6.06
CA CYS A 129 9.81 -6.88 7.46
C CYS A 129 11.11 -7.27 8.16
N THR A 130 11.24 -6.80 9.40
CA THR A 130 12.37 -7.11 10.29
C THR A 130 11.83 -7.47 11.67
N GLU A 131 12.70 -7.80 12.61
CA GLU A 131 12.34 -8.00 14.02
C GLU A 131 11.66 -6.77 14.68
N ASN A 132 11.82 -5.59 14.08
CA ASN A 132 11.19 -4.35 14.54
C ASN A 132 9.77 -4.17 14.00
N THR A 133 9.36 -4.91 12.98
CA THR A 133 8.04 -4.81 12.39
C THR A 133 7.01 -5.47 13.33
N ARG A 134 6.00 -4.71 13.75
CA ARG A 134 5.02 -5.12 14.76
C ARG A 134 3.65 -5.43 14.16
N THR A 135 3.25 -4.68 13.13
CA THR A 135 1.92 -4.83 12.54
C THR A 135 1.99 -4.77 11.02
N VAL A 136 1.34 -5.72 10.39
CA VAL A 136 1.04 -5.70 8.95
C VAL A 136 -0.47 -5.64 8.79
N VAL A 137 -0.97 -4.64 8.07
CA VAL A 137 -2.40 -4.53 7.76
C VAL A 137 -2.59 -4.76 6.26
N LEU A 138 -3.28 -5.83 5.90
CA LEU A 138 -3.63 -6.13 4.52
C LEU A 138 -4.85 -5.31 4.14
N THR A 139 -4.73 -4.53 3.06
CA THR A 139 -5.78 -3.61 2.62
C THR A 139 -6.10 -3.81 1.14
N HIS A 140 -7.09 -3.09 0.65
CA HIS A 140 -7.42 -3.02 -0.78
C HIS A 140 -7.70 -4.39 -1.41
N LEU A 141 -8.31 -5.30 -0.64
CA LEU A 141 -8.66 -6.62 -1.12
C LEU A 141 -9.82 -6.54 -2.13
N SER A 142 -9.69 -7.26 -3.24
CA SER A 142 -10.76 -7.37 -4.23
C SER A 142 -11.90 -8.24 -3.70
N GLU A 143 -13.12 -7.72 -3.68
CA GLU A 143 -14.31 -8.47 -3.27
C GLU A 143 -14.60 -9.72 -4.15
N LYS A 144 -14.14 -9.70 -5.42
CA LYS A 144 -14.42 -10.76 -6.39
C LYS A 144 -13.28 -11.73 -6.59
N ASN A 145 -12.04 -11.27 -6.40
CA ASN A 145 -10.85 -12.04 -6.73
C ASN A 145 -9.95 -12.28 -5.52
N ASN A 146 -10.48 -12.07 -4.32
CA ASN A 146 -9.75 -12.36 -3.08
C ASN A 146 -10.71 -12.78 -1.96
N SER A 147 -10.14 -13.21 -0.85
CA SER A 147 -10.81 -13.32 0.45
C SER A 147 -9.81 -13.03 1.57
N PRO A 148 -10.29 -12.58 2.74
CA PRO A 148 -9.43 -12.37 3.91
C PRO A 148 -8.55 -13.58 4.24
N HIS A 149 -9.15 -14.76 4.26
CA HIS A 149 -8.42 -16.01 4.57
C HIS A 149 -7.32 -16.33 3.56
N LEU A 150 -7.58 -16.16 2.25
CA LEU A 150 -6.55 -16.41 1.22
C LEU A 150 -5.41 -15.40 1.30
N ALA A 151 -5.72 -14.14 1.53
CA ALA A 151 -4.71 -13.11 1.72
C ALA A 151 -3.83 -13.45 2.93
N GLU A 152 -4.42 -13.61 4.11
CA GLU A 152 -3.70 -13.92 5.34
C GLU A 152 -2.84 -15.19 5.23
N SER A 153 -3.43 -16.31 4.75
CA SER A 153 -2.71 -17.57 4.65
C SER A 153 -1.53 -17.49 3.66
N THR A 154 -1.66 -16.73 2.57
CA THR A 154 -0.56 -16.51 1.62
C THR A 154 0.54 -15.67 2.25
N ILE A 155 0.20 -14.61 2.98
CA ILE A 155 1.20 -13.79 3.66
C ILE A 155 1.93 -14.60 4.73
N LEU A 156 1.22 -15.35 5.55
CA LEU A 156 1.82 -16.23 6.57
C LEU A 156 2.76 -17.27 5.96
N TYR A 157 2.49 -17.77 4.77
CA TYR A 157 3.40 -18.66 4.06
C TYR A 157 4.74 -17.99 3.74
N HIS A 158 4.75 -16.69 3.42
CA HIS A 158 5.96 -15.94 3.05
C HIS A 158 6.77 -15.43 4.24
N ILE A 159 6.10 -14.98 5.32
CA ILE A 159 6.76 -14.30 6.43
C ILE A 159 6.60 -15.01 7.79
N GLY A 160 5.75 -16.03 7.88
CA GLY A 160 5.40 -16.68 9.15
C GLY A 160 6.56 -17.31 9.91
N ASP A 161 7.63 -17.69 9.23
CA ASP A 161 8.80 -18.30 9.88
C ASP A 161 9.63 -17.31 10.72
N PHE A 162 9.55 -16.02 10.43
CA PHE A 162 10.37 -14.99 11.12
C PHE A 162 9.56 -13.80 11.65
N PHE A 163 8.33 -13.59 11.16
CA PHE A 163 7.48 -12.48 11.60
C PHE A 163 6.65 -12.90 12.83
N SER A 164 6.80 -12.16 13.92
CA SER A 164 6.11 -12.43 15.19
C SER A 164 5.11 -11.33 15.58
N GLY A 165 4.86 -10.37 14.69
CA GLY A 165 3.90 -9.29 14.90
C GLY A 165 2.46 -9.70 14.55
N ASP A 166 1.57 -8.73 14.59
CA ASP A 166 0.14 -8.92 14.26
C ASP A 166 -0.11 -8.74 12.77
N ILE A 167 -0.97 -9.58 12.18
CA ILE A 167 -1.50 -9.41 10.83
C ILE A 167 -2.98 -9.10 10.96
N ASP A 168 -3.38 -7.91 10.52
CA ASP A 168 -4.78 -7.47 10.47
C ASP A 168 -5.25 -7.32 9.02
N ILE A 169 -6.57 -7.38 8.81
CA ILE A 169 -7.19 -7.18 7.50
C ILE A 169 -8.19 -6.04 7.58
N SER A 170 -7.98 -5.02 6.73
CA SER A 170 -8.93 -3.92 6.58
C SER A 170 -9.95 -4.27 5.51
N LEU A 171 -11.19 -4.50 5.93
CA LEU A 171 -12.33 -4.74 5.04
C LEU A 171 -12.92 -3.41 4.55
N GLN A 172 -13.53 -3.42 3.36
CA GLN A 172 -14.14 -2.23 2.75
C GLN A 172 -15.27 -1.66 3.58
N ASP A 173 -16.10 -2.51 4.18
CA ASP A 173 -17.24 -2.12 5.02
C ASP A 173 -16.89 -1.93 6.51
N GLY A 174 -15.61 -1.98 6.84
CA GLY A 174 -15.13 -1.96 8.22
C GLY A 174 -15.33 -3.28 8.96
N PRO A 175 -14.96 -3.37 10.25
CA PRO A 175 -15.16 -4.57 11.03
C PRO A 175 -16.66 -4.84 11.17
N GLU A 176 -17.06 -6.10 10.97
CA GLU A 176 -18.43 -6.52 11.27
C GLU A 176 -18.76 -6.15 12.72
N LYS A 177 -19.91 -5.45 12.89
CA LYS A 177 -20.36 -4.99 14.20
C LYS A 177 -20.95 -6.12 15.01
#